data_6793f7aaa4c2f39aff724a0b538287af
#
_entry.id   6793f7aaa4c2f39aff724a0b538287af
#
_cell.length_a   1.000
_cell.length_b   1.000
_cell.length_c   1.000
_cell.angle_alpha   90.00
_cell.angle_beta   90.00
_cell.angle_gamma   90.00
#
_symmetry.space_group_name_H-M   'P 1'
#
loop_
_entity.id
_entity.type
_entity.pdbx_description
1 polymer ?
#
loop_
_entity_poly.entity_id
_entity_poly.type
_entity_poly.pdbx_seq_one_letter_code
_entity_poly.pdbx_strand_id
1 'polypeptide(L)'
;MNSDVRTLQSIAATLEEEPMASQRVLAENAGMSIGLMNAVLKRFVERGWIMLTNVNMRKLAYAITPEGIAELKARSWKFARRTFELANTYNDALCDIIRDAKNDGKNKLALYGKSYIRFLLIYACQILNITFIEKEIDDSLESDALCVIGELSSEEDIERMRQKGCLNLLDLINERENSL
;
A
#
# COMPACT_ATOMS: atom_id res chain seq x y z
N MET A 1 -9.21 6.05 -2.63
CA MET A 1 -8.51 6.92 -3.61
C MET A 1 -9.56 7.54 -4.51
N ASN A 2 -9.55 8.88 -4.73
CA ASN A 2 -10.59 9.54 -5.54
C ASN A 2 -10.46 9.03 -6.99
N SER A 3 -11.57 8.57 -7.57
CA SER A 3 -11.67 8.02 -8.94
C SER A 3 -10.98 8.92 -9.99
N ASP A 4 -11.17 10.25 -9.90
CA ASP A 4 -10.61 11.22 -10.84
C ASP A 4 -9.07 11.20 -10.92
N VAL A 5 -8.39 11.05 -9.78
CA VAL A 5 -6.92 11.05 -9.76
C VAL A 5 -6.33 9.77 -10.35
N ARG A 6 -6.97 8.63 -10.06
CA ARG A 6 -6.56 7.36 -10.69
C ARG A 6 -6.71 7.44 -12.21
N THR A 7 -7.82 8.03 -12.67
CA THR A 7 -8.06 8.22 -14.09
C THR A 7 -7.06 9.21 -14.71
N LEU A 8 -6.77 10.34 -14.04
CA LEU A 8 -5.76 11.28 -14.50
C LEU A 8 -4.36 10.64 -14.57
N GLN A 9 -4.02 9.80 -13.61
CA GLN A 9 -2.76 9.04 -13.59
C GLN A 9 -2.67 8.06 -14.75
N SER A 10 -3.75 7.32 -15.04
CA SER A 10 -3.82 6.40 -16.19
C SER A 10 -3.68 7.16 -17.52
N ILE A 11 -4.36 8.30 -17.66
CA ILE A 11 -4.23 9.17 -18.84
C ILE A 11 -2.79 9.67 -18.98
N ALA A 12 -2.16 10.14 -17.91
CA ALA A 12 -0.79 10.62 -17.92
C ALA A 12 0.19 9.53 -18.39
N ALA A 13 0.10 8.33 -17.82
CA ALA A 13 0.94 7.20 -18.20
C ALA A 13 0.73 6.81 -19.69
N THR A 14 -0.51 6.78 -20.16
CA THR A 14 -0.80 6.48 -21.58
C THR A 14 -0.22 7.55 -22.51
N LEU A 15 -0.32 8.84 -22.16
CA LEU A 15 0.22 9.93 -22.98
C LEU A 15 1.75 10.01 -22.94
N GLU A 16 2.39 9.49 -21.91
CA GLU A 16 3.85 9.34 -21.83
C GLU A 16 4.34 8.30 -22.84
N GLU A 17 3.64 7.18 -22.96
CA GLU A 17 3.96 6.10 -23.89
C GLU A 17 3.50 6.42 -25.32
N GLU A 18 2.30 6.97 -25.48
CA GLU A 18 1.68 7.33 -26.77
C GLU A 18 1.17 8.77 -26.73
N PRO A 19 2.02 9.79 -27.06
CA PRO A 19 1.64 11.22 -26.99
C PRO A 19 0.44 11.62 -27.86
N MET A 20 0.08 10.79 -28.83
CA MET A 20 -1.03 11.01 -29.74
C MET A 20 -2.17 10.02 -29.54
N ALA A 21 -2.27 9.42 -28.35
CA ALA A 21 -3.29 8.46 -28.00
C ALA A 21 -4.70 9.00 -28.28
N SER A 22 -5.53 8.17 -28.89
CA SER A 22 -6.94 8.51 -29.13
C SER A 22 -7.76 8.35 -27.85
N GLN A 23 -8.95 8.97 -27.80
CA GLN A 23 -9.89 8.79 -26.69
C GLN A 23 -10.24 7.30 -26.44
N ARG A 24 -10.21 6.48 -27.48
CA ARG A 24 -10.43 5.03 -27.39
C ARG A 24 -9.30 4.36 -26.61
N VAL A 25 -8.06 4.66 -26.96
CA VAL A 25 -6.88 4.13 -26.25
C VAL A 25 -6.86 4.59 -24.79
N LEU A 26 -7.13 5.87 -24.54
CA LEU A 26 -7.23 6.39 -23.17
C LEU A 26 -8.33 5.68 -22.36
N ALA A 27 -9.48 5.41 -22.98
CA ALA A 27 -10.59 4.71 -22.33
C ALA A 27 -10.23 3.24 -22.01
N GLU A 28 -9.61 2.55 -22.96
CA GLU A 28 -9.19 1.16 -22.83
C GLU A 28 -8.17 1.00 -21.70
N ASN A 29 -7.12 1.81 -21.68
CA ASN A 29 -6.07 1.77 -20.66
C ASN A 29 -6.59 2.18 -19.27
N ALA A 30 -7.62 3.02 -19.21
CA ALA A 30 -8.27 3.39 -17.95
C ALA A 30 -9.39 2.40 -17.53
N GLY A 31 -9.67 1.36 -18.30
CA GLY A 31 -10.71 0.36 -18.00
C GLY A 31 -12.12 0.94 -18.00
N MET A 32 -12.44 1.88 -18.90
CA MET A 32 -13.74 2.54 -18.94
C MET A 32 -14.31 2.66 -20.36
N SER A 33 -15.60 2.97 -20.48
CA SER A 33 -16.21 3.23 -21.77
C SER A 33 -15.74 4.55 -22.40
N ILE A 34 -15.76 4.64 -23.74
CA ILE A 34 -15.39 5.86 -24.47
C ILE A 34 -16.28 7.05 -24.06
N GLY A 35 -17.59 6.80 -23.84
CA GLY A 35 -18.51 7.86 -23.40
C GLY A 35 -18.14 8.42 -22.02
N LEU A 36 -17.75 7.55 -21.08
CA LEU A 36 -17.29 7.95 -19.76
C LEU A 36 -15.94 8.70 -19.85
N MET A 37 -15.00 8.22 -20.67
CA MET A 37 -13.73 8.88 -20.89
C MET A 37 -13.93 10.29 -21.46
N ASN A 38 -14.85 10.49 -22.41
CA ASN A 38 -15.17 11.81 -22.94
C ASN A 38 -15.68 12.76 -21.86
N ALA A 39 -16.55 12.30 -20.98
CA ALA A 39 -17.06 13.11 -19.87
C ALA A 39 -15.93 13.47 -18.87
N VAL A 40 -15.03 12.52 -18.61
CA VAL A 40 -13.86 12.75 -17.74
C VAL A 40 -12.89 13.74 -18.37
N LEU A 41 -12.53 13.59 -19.65
CA LEU A 41 -11.63 14.49 -20.36
C LEU A 41 -12.17 15.92 -20.39
N LYS A 42 -13.47 16.09 -20.68
CA LYS A 42 -14.13 17.41 -20.65
C LYS A 42 -13.98 18.06 -19.27
N ARG A 43 -14.28 17.31 -18.20
CA ARG A 43 -14.15 17.80 -16.83
C ARG A 43 -12.70 18.13 -16.45
N PHE A 44 -11.71 17.35 -16.92
CA PHE A 44 -10.30 17.63 -16.66
C PHE A 44 -9.78 18.83 -17.43
N VAL A 45 -10.29 19.08 -18.64
CA VAL A 45 -10.03 20.32 -19.38
C VAL A 45 -10.65 21.53 -18.67
N GLU A 46 -11.90 21.44 -18.21
CA GLU A 46 -12.57 22.47 -17.41
C GLU A 46 -11.82 22.81 -16.12
N ARG A 47 -11.17 21.81 -15.49
CA ARG A 47 -10.32 21.99 -14.30
C ARG A 47 -8.90 22.48 -14.61
N GLY A 48 -8.55 22.61 -15.87
CA GLY A 48 -7.20 22.96 -16.27
C GLY A 48 -6.14 21.88 -16.07
N TRP A 49 -6.53 20.61 -15.83
CA TRP A 49 -5.59 19.50 -15.63
C TRP A 49 -5.08 18.90 -16.94
N ILE A 50 -5.90 19.01 -17.98
CA ILE A 50 -5.59 18.56 -19.33
C ILE A 50 -5.82 19.73 -20.28
N MET A 51 -4.91 19.90 -21.21
CA MET A 51 -5.12 20.79 -22.36
C MET A 51 -5.47 19.98 -23.61
N LEU A 52 -6.30 20.58 -24.46
CA LEU A 52 -6.72 20.04 -25.73
C LEU A 52 -6.11 20.86 -26.86
N THR A 53 -5.37 20.22 -27.74
CA THR A 53 -4.77 20.87 -28.90
C THR A 53 -5.31 20.25 -30.18
N ASN A 54 -5.74 21.09 -31.11
CA ASN A 54 -6.10 20.65 -32.45
C ASN A 54 -4.83 20.47 -33.28
N VAL A 55 -4.51 19.21 -33.61
CA VAL A 55 -3.38 18.89 -34.48
C VAL A 55 -3.76 19.06 -35.93
N ASN A 56 -5.00 18.74 -36.28
CA ASN A 56 -5.64 19.06 -37.57
C ASN A 56 -7.16 18.97 -37.39
N MET A 57 -7.93 19.34 -38.46
CA MET A 57 -9.41 19.39 -38.42
C MET A 57 -10.10 18.08 -37.96
N ARG A 58 -9.38 16.96 -37.83
CA ARG A 58 -9.93 15.62 -37.45
C ARG A 58 -9.22 14.97 -36.31
N LYS A 59 -8.14 15.57 -35.77
CA LYS A 59 -7.32 14.94 -34.72
C LYS A 59 -7.08 15.86 -33.54
N LEU A 60 -7.55 15.45 -32.38
CA LEU A 60 -7.32 16.13 -31.12
C LEU A 60 -6.14 15.45 -30.42
N ALA A 61 -5.24 16.23 -29.86
CA ALA A 61 -4.20 15.77 -28.96
C ALA A 61 -4.49 16.27 -27.54
N TYR A 62 -4.19 15.43 -26.57
CA TYR A 62 -4.30 15.73 -25.15
C TYR A 62 -2.91 15.87 -24.55
N ALA A 63 -2.76 16.78 -23.61
CA ALA A 63 -1.54 16.90 -22.83
C ALA A 63 -1.90 17.22 -21.36
N ILE A 64 -1.13 16.67 -20.43
CA ILE A 64 -1.26 17.04 -19.03
C ILE A 64 -0.64 18.41 -18.82
N THR A 65 -1.37 19.29 -18.17
CA THR A 65 -0.89 20.65 -17.85
C THR A 65 0.02 20.64 -16.61
N PRO A 66 0.78 21.74 -16.35
CA PRO A 66 1.48 21.90 -15.08
C PRO A 66 0.56 21.77 -13.86
N GLU A 67 -0.69 22.24 -13.94
CA GLU A 67 -1.71 22.12 -12.90
C GLU A 67 -2.13 20.66 -12.69
N GLY A 68 -2.29 19.89 -13.77
CA GLY A 68 -2.57 18.46 -13.73
C GLY A 68 -1.41 17.68 -13.09
N ILE A 69 -0.18 18.02 -13.42
CA ILE A 69 1.03 17.45 -12.79
C ILE A 69 1.08 17.81 -11.30
N ALA A 70 0.77 19.06 -10.94
CA ALA A 70 0.73 19.49 -9.54
C ALA A 70 -0.32 18.72 -8.73
N GLU A 71 -1.50 18.49 -9.29
CA GLU A 71 -2.55 17.68 -8.64
C GLU A 71 -2.11 16.24 -8.43
N LEU A 72 -1.47 15.60 -9.42
CA LEU A 72 -0.91 14.25 -9.28
C LEU A 72 0.16 14.20 -8.18
N LYS A 73 1.09 15.15 -8.15
CA LYS A 73 2.15 15.24 -7.14
C LYS A 73 1.57 15.46 -5.74
N ALA A 74 0.64 16.41 -5.57
CA ALA A 74 0.05 16.73 -4.27
C ALA A 74 -0.65 15.51 -3.66
N ARG A 75 -1.35 14.72 -4.47
CA ARG A 75 -2.05 13.53 -3.99
C ARG A 75 -1.14 12.35 -3.77
N SER A 76 -0.14 12.16 -4.62
CA SER A 76 0.91 11.15 -4.40
C SER A 76 1.65 11.42 -3.08
N TRP A 77 1.98 12.68 -2.80
CA TRP A 77 2.61 13.09 -1.55
C TRP A 77 1.70 12.88 -0.33
N LYS A 78 0.42 13.23 -0.44
CA LYS A 78 -0.56 12.99 0.63
C LYS A 78 -0.72 11.49 0.94
N PHE A 79 -0.75 10.65 -0.10
CA PHE A 79 -0.79 9.20 0.06
C PHE A 79 0.48 8.67 0.72
N ALA A 80 1.66 9.07 0.21
CA ALA A 80 2.94 8.67 0.79
C ALA A 80 3.06 9.08 2.26
N ARG A 81 2.72 10.35 2.60
CA ARG A 81 2.72 10.82 3.97
C ARG A 81 1.82 9.97 4.88
N ARG A 82 0.60 9.71 4.45
CA ARG A 82 -0.34 8.87 5.22
C ARG A 82 0.17 7.43 5.40
N THR A 83 0.84 6.88 4.39
CA THR A 83 1.46 5.55 4.49
C THR A 83 2.62 5.56 5.48
N PHE A 84 3.45 6.62 5.50
CA PHE A 84 4.52 6.75 6.48
C PHE A 84 4.01 6.98 7.90
N GLU A 85 2.95 7.79 8.08
CA GLU A 85 2.30 7.98 9.38
C GLU A 85 1.78 6.62 9.91
N LEU A 86 1.11 5.83 9.08
CA LEU A 86 0.63 4.50 9.43
C LEU A 86 1.77 3.53 9.75
N ALA A 87 2.84 3.55 8.96
CA ALA A 87 4.02 2.72 9.20
C ALA A 87 4.70 3.06 10.53
N ASN A 88 4.75 4.34 10.91
CA ASN A 88 5.27 4.76 12.22
C ASN A 88 4.39 4.25 13.36
N THR A 89 3.07 4.38 13.25
CA THR A 89 2.12 3.85 14.24
C THR A 89 2.31 2.35 14.42
N TYR A 90 2.43 1.60 13.33
CA TYR A 90 2.69 0.15 13.37
C TYR A 90 4.03 -0.16 14.01
N ASN A 91 5.08 0.60 13.69
CA ASN A 91 6.40 0.41 14.28
C ASN A 91 6.36 0.62 15.80
N ASP A 92 5.68 1.65 16.29
CA ASP A 92 5.56 1.94 17.71
C ASP A 92 4.80 0.80 18.43
N ALA A 93 3.67 0.35 17.88
CA ALA A 93 2.91 -0.78 18.41
C ALA A 93 3.75 -2.07 18.46
N LEU A 94 4.49 -2.37 17.40
CA LEU A 94 5.38 -3.53 17.35
C LEU A 94 6.52 -3.44 18.36
N CYS A 95 7.14 -2.27 18.52
CA CYS A 95 8.18 -2.07 19.52
C CYS A 95 7.66 -2.30 20.94
N ASP A 96 6.43 -1.89 21.24
CA ASP A 96 5.83 -2.11 22.56
C ASP A 96 5.55 -3.61 22.79
N ILE A 97 4.95 -4.29 21.82
CA ILE A 97 4.67 -5.74 21.90
C ILE A 97 5.96 -6.54 22.10
N ILE A 98 7.00 -6.22 21.33
CA ILE A 98 8.29 -6.90 21.40
C ILE A 98 8.98 -6.61 22.74
N ARG A 99 8.86 -5.38 23.25
CA ARG A 99 9.40 -4.99 24.56
C ARG A 99 8.71 -5.76 25.70
N ASP A 100 7.38 -5.90 25.64
CA ASP A 100 6.63 -6.68 26.61
C ASP A 100 7.05 -8.16 26.59
N ALA A 101 7.16 -8.74 25.40
CA ALA A 101 7.64 -10.12 25.25
C ALA A 101 9.07 -10.31 25.79
N LYS A 102 9.95 -9.33 25.58
CA LYS A 102 11.31 -9.34 26.15
C LYS A 102 11.31 -9.30 27.66
N ASN A 103 10.43 -8.50 28.28
CA ASN A 103 10.27 -8.43 29.73
C ASN A 103 9.76 -9.78 30.28
N ASP A 104 8.97 -10.51 29.48
CA ASP A 104 8.52 -11.87 29.80
C ASP A 104 9.58 -12.96 29.53
N GLY A 105 10.82 -12.55 29.23
CA GLY A 105 11.96 -13.46 29.06
C GLY A 105 12.12 -14.03 27.65
N LYS A 106 11.35 -13.56 26.66
CA LYS A 106 11.49 -13.99 25.27
C LYS A 106 12.57 -13.18 24.56
N ASN A 107 13.61 -13.86 24.07
CA ASN A 107 14.75 -13.22 23.43
C ASN A 107 14.74 -13.32 21.88
N LYS A 108 13.67 -13.89 21.35
CA LYS A 108 13.48 -14.08 19.90
C LYS A 108 12.09 -13.64 19.48
N LEU A 109 11.97 -13.22 18.22
CA LEU A 109 10.71 -13.11 17.51
C LEU A 109 10.75 -14.06 16.32
N ALA A 110 9.78 -14.95 16.22
CA ALA A 110 9.63 -15.91 15.14
C ALA A 110 8.44 -15.53 14.26
N LEU A 111 8.70 -15.15 13.01
CA LEU A 111 7.66 -14.88 12.01
C LEU A 111 7.39 -16.16 11.23
N TYR A 112 6.15 -16.65 11.29
CA TYR A 112 5.67 -17.79 10.53
C TYR A 112 4.93 -17.29 9.28
N GLY A 113 5.33 -17.79 8.10
CA GLY A 113 4.78 -17.37 6.82
C GLY A 113 5.29 -15.99 6.37
N LYS A 114 4.52 -15.31 5.50
CA LYS A 114 4.93 -14.06 4.83
C LYS A 114 4.18 -12.85 5.38
N SER A 115 4.87 -11.71 5.42
CA SER A 115 4.31 -10.44 5.88
C SER A 115 4.80 -9.26 5.03
N TYR A 116 3.89 -8.33 4.67
CA TYR A 116 4.26 -7.05 4.05
C TYR A 116 5.06 -6.14 4.99
N ILE A 117 4.81 -6.25 6.31
CA ILE A 117 5.48 -5.44 7.32
C ILE A 117 6.70 -6.13 7.95
N ARG A 118 7.18 -7.19 7.32
CA ARG A 118 8.40 -7.92 7.71
C ARG A 118 9.57 -6.97 8.05
N PHE A 119 9.76 -5.92 7.24
CA PHE A 119 10.84 -4.95 7.45
C PHE A 119 10.70 -4.19 8.77
N LEU A 120 9.47 -3.89 9.22
CA LEU A 120 9.23 -3.25 10.52
C LEU A 120 9.54 -4.21 11.68
N LEU A 121 9.22 -5.50 11.54
CA LEU A 121 9.57 -6.52 12.55
C LEU A 121 11.09 -6.63 12.71
N ILE A 122 11.83 -6.69 11.59
CA ILE A 122 13.30 -6.72 11.61
C ILE A 122 13.84 -5.46 12.29
N TYR A 123 13.34 -4.29 11.92
CA TYR A 123 13.78 -3.03 12.48
C TYR A 123 13.52 -2.93 13.99
N ALA A 124 12.30 -3.29 14.43
CA ALA A 124 11.94 -3.30 15.85
C ALA A 124 12.80 -4.30 16.65
N CYS A 125 13.07 -5.48 16.10
CA CYS A 125 13.95 -6.47 16.73
C CYS A 125 15.39 -5.95 16.85
N GLN A 126 15.91 -5.26 15.84
CA GLN A 126 17.24 -4.65 15.88
C GLN A 126 17.35 -3.58 16.97
N ILE A 127 16.39 -2.66 17.05
CA ILE A 127 16.37 -1.60 18.09
C ILE A 127 16.31 -2.20 19.49
N LEU A 128 15.49 -3.22 19.69
CA LEU A 128 15.28 -3.84 20.98
C LEU A 128 16.28 -4.95 21.32
N ASN A 129 17.25 -5.20 20.42
CA ASN A 129 18.24 -6.25 20.57
C ASN A 129 17.61 -7.62 20.86
N ILE A 130 16.69 -8.03 19.99
CA ILE A 130 16.01 -9.33 19.95
C ILE A 130 16.37 -10.04 18.65
N THR A 131 16.54 -11.34 18.69
CA THR A 131 16.83 -12.14 17.49
C THR A 131 15.56 -12.32 16.66
N PHE A 132 15.60 -11.89 15.38
CA PHE A 132 14.53 -12.17 14.42
C PHE A 132 14.82 -13.47 13.67
N ILE A 133 13.82 -14.35 13.58
CA ILE A 133 13.88 -15.59 12.80
C ILE A 133 12.63 -15.76 11.94
N GLU A 134 12.80 -16.36 10.77
CA GLU A 134 11.71 -16.70 9.85
C GLU A 134 11.53 -18.21 9.83
N LYS A 135 10.29 -18.64 9.79
CA LYS A 135 9.88 -20.05 9.82
C LYS A 135 8.80 -20.29 8.76
N GLU A 136 8.76 -21.50 8.27
CA GLU A 136 7.62 -21.96 7.48
C GLU A 136 6.43 -22.28 8.42
N ILE A 137 5.22 -22.21 7.89
CA ILE A 137 3.98 -22.40 8.67
C ILE A 137 3.91 -23.78 9.31
N ASP A 138 4.53 -24.77 8.70
CA ASP A 138 4.54 -26.16 9.18
C ASP A 138 5.68 -26.47 10.16
N ASP A 139 6.57 -25.52 10.40
CA ASP A 139 7.64 -25.67 11.38
C ASP A 139 7.09 -25.72 12.82
N SER A 140 7.86 -26.35 13.73
CA SER A 140 7.56 -26.34 15.15
C SER A 140 7.69 -24.92 15.74
N LEU A 141 6.83 -24.61 16.72
CA LEU A 141 6.91 -23.34 17.44
C LEU A 141 8.20 -23.25 18.27
N GLU A 142 8.81 -22.08 18.25
CA GLU A 142 9.95 -21.74 19.09
C GLU A 142 9.47 -21.42 20.52
N SER A 143 9.92 -22.16 21.49
CA SER A 143 9.44 -22.07 22.88
C SER A 143 9.90 -20.78 23.59
N ASP A 144 11.05 -20.22 23.20
CA ASP A 144 11.66 -19.02 23.77
C ASP A 144 11.47 -17.77 22.90
N ALA A 145 10.53 -17.82 21.95
CA ALA A 145 10.24 -16.74 21.02
C ALA A 145 8.81 -16.18 21.21
N LEU A 146 8.66 -14.92 20.84
CA LEU A 146 7.37 -14.38 20.48
C LEU A 146 7.03 -14.89 19.08
N CYS A 147 6.07 -15.83 19.00
CA CYS A 147 5.64 -16.42 17.73
C CYS A 147 4.52 -15.60 17.14
N VAL A 148 4.71 -15.10 15.91
CA VAL A 148 3.71 -14.34 15.17
C VAL A 148 3.48 -14.96 13.79
N ILE A 149 2.23 -14.97 13.33
CA ILE A 149 1.89 -15.36 11.95
C ILE A 149 1.69 -14.14 11.09
N GLY A 150 2.29 -14.16 9.90
CA GLY A 150 2.21 -13.09 8.93
C GLY A 150 0.84 -13.02 8.25
N GLU A 151 0.40 -11.82 7.95
CA GLU A 151 -0.92 -11.48 7.42
C GLU A 151 -1.17 -11.94 5.97
N LEU A 152 -0.14 -12.42 5.28
CA LEU A 152 -0.27 -13.01 3.93
C LEU A 152 -0.57 -14.52 3.96
N SER A 153 -0.73 -15.09 5.15
CA SER A 153 -1.11 -16.50 5.32
C SER A 153 -2.61 -16.69 5.07
N SER A 154 -3.02 -17.92 4.75
CA SER A 154 -4.44 -18.24 4.60
C SER A 154 -5.18 -18.14 5.94
N GLU A 155 -6.49 -17.90 5.91
CA GLU A 155 -7.32 -17.87 7.12
C GLU A 155 -7.24 -19.21 7.91
N GLU A 156 -7.15 -20.33 7.18
CA GLU A 156 -7.01 -21.65 7.75
C GLU A 156 -5.68 -21.81 8.49
N ASP A 157 -4.58 -21.31 7.90
CA ASP A 157 -3.26 -21.35 8.54
C ASP A 157 -3.20 -20.44 9.77
N ILE A 158 -3.79 -19.23 9.68
CA ILE A 158 -3.87 -18.29 10.80
C ILE A 158 -4.59 -18.94 11.97
N GLU A 159 -5.74 -19.57 11.75
CA GLU A 159 -6.51 -20.19 12.80
C GLU A 159 -5.77 -21.41 13.39
N ARG A 160 -5.15 -22.23 12.56
CA ARG A 160 -4.33 -23.37 12.99
C ARG A 160 -3.14 -22.94 13.87
N MET A 161 -2.45 -21.86 13.48
CA MET A 161 -1.31 -21.34 14.22
C MET A 161 -1.74 -20.63 15.51
N ARG A 162 -2.90 -19.95 15.51
CA ARG A 162 -3.49 -19.37 16.72
C ARG A 162 -3.80 -20.43 17.77
N GLN A 163 -4.35 -21.58 17.38
CA GLN A 163 -4.59 -22.71 18.29
C GLN A 163 -3.31 -23.29 18.90
N LYS A 164 -2.17 -23.14 18.22
CA LYS A 164 -0.85 -23.51 18.75
C LYS A 164 -0.22 -22.42 19.65
N GLY A 165 -0.85 -21.27 19.80
CA GLY A 165 -0.35 -20.15 20.62
C GLY A 165 0.47 -19.10 19.84
N CYS A 166 0.42 -19.12 18.50
CA CYS A 166 1.00 -18.07 17.67
C CYS A 166 0.04 -16.87 17.60
N LEU A 167 0.55 -15.66 17.70
CA LEU A 167 -0.25 -14.45 17.65
C LEU A 167 -0.42 -13.97 16.20
N ASN A 168 -1.63 -13.52 15.84
CA ASN A 168 -1.84 -12.92 14.55
C ASN A 168 -1.29 -11.48 14.56
N LEU A 169 -0.41 -11.18 13.62
CA LEU A 169 0.27 -9.89 13.53
C LEU A 169 -0.69 -8.70 13.36
N LEU A 170 -1.76 -8.85 12.55
CA LEU A 170 -2.75 -7.79 12.39
C LEU A 170 -3.59 -7.55 13.63
N ASP A 171 -3.99 -8.61 14.35
CA ASP A 171 -4.77 -8.48 15.56
C ASP A 171 -3.99 -7.74 16.64
N LEU A 172 -2.71 -8.05 16.80
CA LEU A 172 -1.81 -7.39 17.74
C LEU A 172 -1.69 -5.88 17.49
N ILE A 173 -1.61 -5.48 16.23
CA ILE A 173 -1.49 -4.07 15.84
C ILE A 173 -2.82 -3.35 16.09
N ASN A 174 -3.94 -3.94 15.67
CA ASN A 174 -5.27 -3.36 15.79
C ASN A 174 -5.71 -3.21 17.26
N GLU A 175 -5.38 -4.16 18.13
CA GLU A 175 -5.68 -4.09 19.56
C GLU A 175 -4.97 -2.94 20.25
N ARG A 176 -3.73 -2.64 19.86
CA ARG A 176 -2.95 -1.51 20.40
C ARG A 176 -3.44 -0.16 19.86
N GLU A 177 -3.85 -0.07 18.58
CA GLU A 177 -4.43 1.16 18.02
C GLU A 177 -5.73 1.56 18.73
N ASN A 178 -6.54 0.59 19.17
CA ASN A 178 -7.80 0.83 19.88
C ASN A 178 -7.59 1.14 21.38
N SER A 179 -6.37 1.02 21.89
CA SER A 179 -6.03 1.23 23.30
C SER A 179 -5.34 2.57 23.58
N LEU A 180 -5.07 3.36 22.53
CA LEU A 180 -4.50 4.70 22.54
C LEU A 180 -5.56 5.76 22.24
#